data_a8fc0fdbad50181c6010655665e744dc
#
_entry.id   a8fc0fdbad50181c6010655665e744dc
#
_cell.length_a   1.000
_cell.length_b   1.000
_cell.length_c   1.000
_cell.angle_alpha   90.00
_cell.angle_beta   90.00
_cell.angle_gamma   90.00
#
_symmetry.space_group_name_H-M   'P 1'
#
loop_
_entity.id
_entity.type
_entity.pdbx_description
1 polymer ?
#
loop_
_entity_poly.entity_id
_entity_poly.type
_entity_poly.pdbx_seq_one_letter_code
_entity_poly.pdbx_strand_id
1 'polypeptide(L)'
;MNKKTKMKPATLLVHAGRNKSYANGAVNIPPYRSSTVLFDTLEEYQEVKHYEATFQDAVSSSFRYGRLGSPNSFALEEAYSELTGAYRSVATNSGMSAINIAVSAFLEQGSHALVTQGAYEPAAELFTKHLGPFGVKTQFISPSIGREISDLIVPETKLVYLEAPSSNTFEIPDIDILVESIRDKSQELGTEIVITFDNTWAGPLYFRPLEHGIDIEILSATKYVVGHSDAMLGLVACTEKTYQSVKNSSKNQGISAEQIGRAHV
;
A
#
# COMPACT_ATOMS: atom_id res chain seq x y z
N MET A 1 22.31 6.33 9.76
CA MET A 1 21.02 6.59 10.47
C MET A 1 20.51 7.98 10.06
N ASN A 2 19.43 8.02 9.35
CA ASN A 2 18.87 9.26 8.79
C ASN A 2 18.32 10.16 9.92
N LYS A 3 18.60 11.46 9.91
CA LYS A 3 18.17 12.43 10.93
C LYS A 3 16.64 12.43 11.16
N LYS A 4 15.85 11.98 10.19
CA LYS A 4 14.37 11.93 10.23
C LYS A 4 13.82 10.88 11.21
N THR A 5 14.56 9.81 11.52
CA THR A 5 14.13 8.72 12.43
C THR A 5 14.01 9.14 13.92
N LYS A 6 14.32 10.38 14.27
CA LYS A 6 14.23 10.92 15.63
C LYS A 6 13.14 11.96 15.83
N MET A 7 12.34 12.25 14.81
CA MET A 7 11.29 13.25 14.93
C MET A 7 10.07 12.68 15.68
N LYS A 8 9.43 13.50 16.51
CA LYS A 8 8.13 13.15 17.10
C LYS A 8 7.08 13.07 15.99
N PRO A 9 6.05 12.22 16.10
CA PRO A 9 5.01 12.06 15.07
C PRO A 9 4.40 13.38 14.60
N ALA A 10 4.08 14.30 15.53
CA ALA A 10 3.55 15.63 15.20
C ALA A 10 4.51 16.48 14.36
N THR A 11 5.83 16.37 14.57
CA THR A 11 6.84 17.06 13.78
C THR A 11 6.99 16.40 12.42
N LEU A 12 6.94 15.07 12.38
CA LEU A 12 7.01 14.29 11.14
C LEU A 12 5.85 14.63 10.19
N LEU A 13 4.62 14.73 10.72
CA LEU A 13 3.43 15.15 9.95
C LEU A 13 3.62 16.47 9.21
N VAL A 14 4.35 17.42 9.81
CA VAL A 14 4.58 18.75 9.20
C VAL A 14 5.70 18.71 8.16
N HIS A 15 6.65 17.78 8.27
CA HIS A 15 7.89 17.80 7.48
C HIS A 15 8.03 16.62 6.50
N ALA A 16 7.23 15.57 6.62
CA ALA A 16 7.30 14.40 5.76
C ALA A 16 7.00 14.76 4.30
N GLY A 17 7.67 14.11 3.36
CA GLY A 17 7.49 14.29 1.92
C GLY A 17 7.94 15.66 1.36
N ARG A 18 8.50 16.54 2.18
CA ARG A 18 8.99 17.85 1.73
C ARG A 18 10.41 17.75 1.17
N ASN A 19 10.52 17.18 -0.02
CA ASN A 19 11.78 17.14 -0.74
C ASN A 19 11.94 18.39 -1.60
N LYS A 20 13.01 19.17 -1.35
CA LYS A 20 13.29 20.42 -2.05
C LYS A 20 13.46 20.25 -3.57
N SER A 21 13.87 19.09 -4.02
CA SER A 21 14.03 18.79 -5.45
C SER A 21 12.70 18.81 -6.22
N TYR A 22 11.57 18.53 -5.54
CA TYR A 22 10.24 18.58 -6.17
C TYR A 22 9.67 19.98 -6.29
N ALA A 23 10.18 20.92 -5.52
CA ALA A 23 9.56 22.22 -5.30
C ALA A 23 10.39 23.41 -5.80
N ASN A 24 11.55 23.16 -6.42
CA ASN A 24 12.51 24.22 -6.81
C ASN A 24 12.79 25.21 -5.66
N GLY A 25 12.88 24.69 -4.42
CA GLY A 25 13.09 25.48 -3.21
C GLY A 25 11.85 26.09 -2.56
N ALA A 26 10.67 25.98 -3.16
CA ALA A 26 9.43 26.36 -2.49
C ALA A 26 9.12 25.44 -1.29
N VAL A 27 8.40 25.94 -0.28
CA VAL A 27 8.04 25.13 0.88
C VAL A 27 7.04 24.04 0.52
N ASN A 28 6.05 24.37 -0.30
CA ASN A 28 5.06 23.43 -0.82
C ASN A 28 5.36 23.12 -2.29
N ILE A 29 5.07 21.89 -2.70
CA ILE A 29 5.24 21.44 -4.07
C ILE A 29 4.14 22.08 -4.93
N PRO A 30 4.47 22.78 -6.02
CA PRO A 30 3.48 23.27 -6.97
C PRO A 30 2.68 22.11 -7.59
N PRO A 31 1.43 22.35 -8.02
CA PRO A 31 0.68 21.35 -8.76
C PRO A 31 1.33 21.04 -10.12
N TYR A 32 1.78 19.81 -10.32
CA TYR A 32 2.28 19.33 -11.60
C TYR A 32 1.13 18.71 -12.40
N ARG A 33 0.71 19.35 -13.48
CA ARG A 33 -0.32 18.87 -14.40
C ARG A 33 0.33 18.53 -15.74
N SER A 34 0.80 17.31 -15.89
CA SER A 34 1.47 16.86 -17.11
C SER A 34 1.24 15.37 -17.35
N SER A 35 0.94 15.01 -18.58
CA SER A 35 0.92 13.61 -19.01
C SER A 35 2.28 13.17 -19.53
N THR A 36 2.95 14.04 -20.28
CA THR A 36 4.21 13.75 -20.98
C THR A 36 5.32 14.68 -20.50
N VAL A 37 6.50 14.13 -20.32
CA VAL A 37 7.72 14.86 -19.96
C VAL A 37 8.69 14.76 -21.14
N LEU A 38 9.30 15.86 -21.51
CA LEU A 38 10.31 15.92 -22.56
C LEU A 38 11.71 15.79 -21.93
N PHE A 39 12.60 15.16 -22.66
CA PHE A 39 14.02 15.00 -22.34
C PHE A 39 14.84 15.57 -23.47
N ASP A 40 15.95 16.22 -23.13
CA ASP A 40 16.82 16.83 -24.14
C ASP A 40 17.61 15.78 -24.92
N THR A 41 17.92 14.62 -24.29
CA THR A 41 18.68 13.54 -24.91
C THR A 41 18.03 12.17 -24.66
N LEU A 42 18.39 11.19 -25.51
CA LEU A 42 17.98 9.80 -25.33
C LEU A 42 18.64 9.17 -24.09
N GLU A 43 19.86 9.58 -23.80
CA GLU A 43 20.61 9.12 -22.63
C GLU A 43 19.90 9.50 -21.34
N GLU A 44 19.49 10.75 -21.21
CA GLU A 44 18.72 11.25 -20.06
C GLU A 44 17.40 10.45 -19.88
N TYR A 45 16.66 10.20 -20.96
CA TYR A 45 15.45 9.37 -20.91
C TYR A 45 15.75 7.95 -20.47
N GLN A 46 16.86 7.35 -20.95
CA GLN A 46 17.25 5.99 -20.60
C GLN A 46 17.67 5.87 -19.14
N GLU A 47 18.36 6.87 -18.58
CA GLU A 47 18.70 6.92 -17.16
C GLU A 47 17.45 6.92 -16.30
N VAL A 48 16.50 7.81 -16.56
CA VAL A 48 15.23 7.86 -15.82
C VAL A 48 14.45 6.56 -15.92
N LYS A 49 14.45 5.93 -17.10
CA LYS A 49 13.81 4.61 -17.29
C LYS A 49 14.53 3.51 -16.52
N HIS A 50 15.85 3.55 -16.43
CA HIS A 50 16.64 2.60 -15.65
C HIS A 50 16.33 2.73 -14.15
N TYR A 51 16.31 3.93 -13.60
CA TYR A 51 15.95 4.19 -12.20
C TYR A 51 14.53 3.69 -11.89
N GLU A 52 13.57 3.89 -12.77
CA GLU A 52 12.21 3.34 -12.61
C GLU A 52 12.19 1.81 -12.59
N ALA A 53 13.01 1.17 -13.41
CA ALA A 53 13.07 -0.29 -13.50
C ALA A 53 13.76 -0.93 -12.29
N THR A 54 14.77 -0.26 -11.73
CA THR A 54 15.55 -0.77 -10.59
C THR A 54 15.01 -0.31 -9.24
N PHE A 55 14.14 0.71 -9.22
CA PHE A 55 13.60 1.35 -8.01
C PHE A 55 14.66 1.83 -7.01
N GLN A 56 15.90 1.97 -7.46
CA GLN A 56 17.00 2.54 -6.67
C GLN A 56 16.95 4.07 -6.78
N ASP A 57 16.84 4.76 -5.67
CA ASP A 57 16.84 6.23 -5.52
C ASP A 57 15.79 7.00 -6.35
N ALA A 58 14.71 6.34 -6.75
CA ALA A 58 13.83 6.73 -7.84
C ALA A 58 12.84 7.86 -7.54
N VAL A 59 12.83 8.44 -6.35
CA VAL A 59 11.75 9.35 -5.98
C VAL A 59 11.86 10.69 -6.71
N SER A 60 13.07 11.20 -6.96
CA SER A 60 13.25 12.51 -7.59
C SER A 60 13.53 12.49 -9.10
N SER A 61 13.95 11.36 -9.66
CA SER A 61 14.42 11.26 -11.04
C SER A 61 13.49 10.53 -12.00
N SER A 62 12.36 10.02 -11.54
CA SER A 62 11.50 9.13 -12.32
C SER A 62 10.25 9.78 -12.93
N PHE A 63 10.13 11.12 -12.90
CA PHE A 63 9.01 11.80 -13.54
C PHE A 63 9.21 11.85 -15.05
N ARG A 64 8.69 10.86 -15.75
CA ARG A 64 8.74 10.74 -17.21
C ARG A 64 7.39 10.61 -17.89
N TYR A 65 6.37 10.24 -17.14
CA TYR A 65 5.00 10.09 -17.65
C TYR A 65 3.99 10.15 -16.49
N GLY A 66 2.97 10.99 -16.62
CA GLY A 66 2.02 11.29 -15.55
C GLY A 66 1.32 10.08 -14.94
N ARG A 67 1.02 9.02 -15.73
CA ARG A 67 0.42 7.78 -15.22
C ARG A 67 1.34 7.04 -14.21
N LEU A 68 2.63 7.23 -14.31
CA LEU A 68 3.61 6.56 -13.44
C LEU A 68 3.87 7.31 -12.13
N GLY A 69 3.35 8.52 -12.04
CA GLY A 69 3.48 9.42 -10.92
C GLY A 69 3.86 10.83 -11.34
N SER A 70 3.92 11.72 -10.38
CA SER A 70 4.36 13.10 -10.51
C SER A 70 5.07 13.55 -9.24
N PRO A 71 5.79 14.66 -9.21
CA PRO A 71 6.38 15.17 -7.97
C PRO A 71 5.39 15.26 -6.80
N ASN A 72 4.12 15.58 -7.06
CA ASN A 72 3.08 15.61 -6.02
C ASN A 72 2.80 14.22 -5.44
N SER A 73 2.64 13.19 -6.29
CA SER A 73 2.41 11.83 -5.80
C SER A 73 3.62 11.24 -5.10
N PHE A 74 4.82 11.52 -5.62
CA PHE A 74 6.06 11.03 -5.01
C PHE A 74 6.24 11.61 -3.60
N ALA A 75 5.95 12.90 -3.41
CA ALA A 75 5.98 13.51 -2.10
C ALA A 75 4.98 12.89 -1.11
N LEU A 76 3.77 12.59 -1.58
CA LEU A 76 2.76 11.92 -0.76
C LEU A 76 3.19 10.49 -0.42
N GLU A 77 3.68 9.71 -1.39
CA GLU A 77 4.20 8.37 -1.20
C GLU A 77 5.39 8.37 -0.21
N GLU A 78 6.30 9.35 -0.32
CA GLU A 78 7.41 9.54 0.61
C GLU A 78 6.92 9.89 2.01
N ALA A 79 5.99 10.85 2.14
CA ALA A 79 5.41 11.24 3.40
C ALA A 79 4.73 10.06 4.13
N TYR A 80 3.96 9.27 3.38
CA TYR A 80 3.28 8.11 3.95
C TYR A 80 4.26 7.02 4.36
N SER A 81 5.30 6.78 3.57
CA SER A 81 6.37 5.84 3.93
C SER A 81 7.10 6.26 5.22
N GLU A 82 7.39 7.55 5.37
CA GLU A 82 8.01 8.07 6.59
C GLU A 82 7.10 7.92 7.82
N LEU A 83 5.78 8.10 7.66
CA LEU A 83 4.80 7.99 8.75
C LEU A 83 4.58 6.54 9.19
N THR A 84 4.52 5.61 8.24
CA THR A 84 4.27 4.18 8.50
C THR A 84 5.53 3.40 8.86
N GLY A 85 6.71 3.94 8.56
CA GLY A 85 7.97 3.20 8.63
C GLY A 85 8.17 2.23 7.47
N ALA A 86 7.38 2.36 6.41
CA ALA A 86 7.47 1.51 5.23
C ALA A 86 8.77 1.70 4.46
N TYR A 87 9.17 0.68 3.71
CA TYR A 87 10.22 0.82 2.71
C TYR A 87 9.83 1.85 1.66
N ARG A 88 8.63 1.70 1.06
CA ARG A 88 8.02 2.66 0.12
C ARG A 88 6.50 2.50 0.09
N SER A 89 5.83 3.50 -0.45
CA SER A 89 4.38 3.51 -0.61
C SER A 89 3.96 3.72 -2.06
N VAL A 90 2.71 3.40 -2.36
CA VAL A 90 2.06 3.61 -3.67
C VAL A 90 0.75 4.35 -3.45
N ALA A 91 0.56 5.47 -4.15
CA ALA A 91 -0.68 6.22 -4.14
C ALA A 91 -1.60 5.78 -5.28
N THR A 92 -2.90 5.65 -4.98
CA THR A 92 -3.94 5.22 -5.92
C THR A 92 -5.13 6.19 -5.91
N ASN A 93 -6.01 6.08 -6.88
CA ASN A 93 -7.17 6.95 -7.03
C ASN A 93 -8.32 6.66 -6.03
N SER A 94 -8.27 5.55 -5.29
CA SER A 94 -9.27 5.20 -4.27
C SER A 94 -8.76 4.15 -3.31
N GLY A 95 -9.42 3.99 -2.16
CA GLY A 95 -9.15 2.88 -1.23
C GLY A 95 -9.36 1.51 -1.88
N MET A 96 -10.42 1.35 -2.70
CA MET A 96 -10.63 0.09 -3.44
C MET A 96 -9.51 -0.23 -4.42
N SER A 97 -8.97 0.77 -5.10
CA SER A 97 -7.81 0.58 -5.97
C SER A 97 -6.56 0.19 -5.17
N ALA A 98 -6.39 0.74 -3.97
CA ALA A 98 -5.32 0.35 -3.06
C ALA A 98 -5.46 -1.13 -2.64
N ILE A 99 -6.65 -1.56 -2.24
CA ILE A 99 -6.93 -2.97 -1.94
C ILE A 99 -6.63 -3.84 -3.15
N ASN A 100 -7.18 -3.49 -4.31
CA ASN A 100 -7.03 -4.29 -5.53
C ASN A 100 -5.57 -4.50 -5.93
N ILE A 101 -4.75 -3.45 -6.00
CA ILE A 101 -3.34 -3.60 -6.37
C ILE A 101 -2.53 -4.39 -5.34
N ALA A 102 -2.86 -4.25 -4.05
CA ALA A 102 -2.17 -4.92 -2.97
C ALA A 102 -2.43 -6.44 -2.99
N VAL A 103 -3.69 -6.85 -3.23
CA VAL A 103 -4.04 -8.28 -3.21
C VAL A 103 -3.78 -8.98 -4.54
N SER A 104 -4.10 -8.34 -5.68
CA SER A 104 -3.90 -8.93 -7.00
C SER A 104 -2.42 -9.07 -7.41
N ALA A 105 -1.52 -8.37 -6.71
CA ALA A 105 -0.08 -8.53 -6.90
C ALA A 105 0.44 -9.93 -6.51
N PHE A 106 -0.31 -10.69 -5.69
CA PHE A 106 0.13 -11.95 -5.09
C PHE A 106 -0.84 -13.11 -5.32
N LEU A 107 -1.96 -12.86 -5.98
CA LEU A 107 -2.99 -13.87 -6.24
C LEU A 107 -3.06 -14.21 -7.72
N GLU A 108 -3.00 -15.49 -8.01
CA GLU A 108 -3.12 -16.07 -9.34
C GLU A 108 -4.12 -17.23 -9.33
N GLN A 109 -4.41 -17.80 -10.48
CA GLN A 109 -5.29 -18.96 -10.58
C GLN A 109 -4.77 -20.11 -9.69
N GLY A 110 -5.65 -20.65 -8.85
CA GLY A 110 -5.34 -21.70 -7.89
C GLY A 110 -4.90 -21.22 -6.52
N SER A 111 -4.57 -19.92 -6.36
CA SER A 111 -4.23 -19.35 -5.07
C SER A 111 -5.38 -19.44 -4.08
N HIS A 112 -5.04 -19.64 -2.80
CA HIS A 112 -5.94 -19.55 -1.66
C HIS A 112 -5.67 -18.25 -0.87
N ALA A 113 -6.74 -17.58 -0.46
CA ALA A 113 -6.71 -16.38 0.36
C ALA A 113 -7.60 -16.53 1.59
N LEU A 114 -7.07 -16.16 2.77
CA LEU A 114 -7.84 -15.99 3.99
C LEU A 114 -8.24 -14.52 4.15
N VAL A 115 -9.50 -14.25 4.44
CA VAL A 115 -10.05 -12.89 4.51
C VAL A 115 -10.86 -12.73 5.79
N THR A 116 -10.60 -11.69 6.58
CA THR A 116 -11.34 -11.42 7.81
C THR A 116 -12.83 -11.24 7.52
N GLN A 117 -13.69 -11.98 8.24
CA GLN A 117 -15.14 -11.71 8.29
C GLN A 117 -15.38 -10.29 8.83
N GLY A 118 -16.31 -9.56 8.25
CA GLY A 118 -16.54 -8.18 8.63
C GLY A 118 -15.54 -7.18 8.00
N ALA A 119 -14.67 -7.62 7.10
CA ALA A 119 -13.94 -6.72 6.20
C ALA A 119 -14.92 -5.85 5.39
N TYR A 120 -14.44 -4.69 4.95
CA TYR A 120 -15.20 -3.79 4.08
C TYR A 120 -15.88 -4.56 2.94
N GLU A 121 -17.21 -4.45 2.82
CA GLU A 121 -18.01 -5.28 1.91
C GLU A 121 -17.47 -5.30 0.47
N PRO A 122 -17.10 -4.16 -0.16
CA PRO A 122 -16.52 -4.19 -1.49
C PRO A 122 -15.16 -4.93 -1.57
N ALA A 123 -14.39 -4.99 -0.49
CA ALA A 123 -13.19 -5.81 -0.43
C ALA A 123 -13.55 -7.30 -0.45
N ALA A 124 -14.54 -7.72 0.35
CA ALA A 124 -15.05 -9.10 0.32
C ALA A 124 -15.60 -9.47 -1.06
N GLU A 125 -16.30 -8.55 -1.73
CA GLU A 125 -16.76 -8.73 -3.11
C GLU A 125 -15.65 -8.85 -4.14
N LEU A 126 -14.55 -8.09 -3.96
CA LEU A 126 -13.35 -8.23 -4.81
C LEU A 126 -12.83 -9.67 -4.79
N PHE A 127 -12.69 -10.26 -3.60
CA PHE A 127 -12.21 -11.63 -3.46
C PHE A 127 -13.18 -12.66 -4.05
N THR A 128 -14.48 -12.50 -3.81
CA THR A 128 -15.49 -13.52 -4.19
C THR A 128 -16.04 -13.34 -5.60
N LYS A 129 -16.39 -12.10 -5.98
CA LYS A 129 -17.08 -11.83 -7.24
C LYS A 129 -16.12 -11.48 -8.38
N HIS A 130 -14.93 -10.94 -8.07
CA HIS A 130 -13.95 -10.58 -9.10
C HIS A 130 -12.83 -11.61 -9.20
N LEU A 131 -12.10 -11.89 -8.13
CA LEU A 131 -10.97 -12.82 -8.16
C LEU A 131 -11.41 -14.29 -8.18
N GLY A 132 -12.55 -14.63 -7.57
CA GLY A 132 -13.12 -15.97 -7.58
C GLY A 132 -13.31 -16.55 -8.98
N PRO A 133 -13.93 -15.85 -9.96
CA PRO A 133 -14.05 -16.31 -11.34
C PRO A 133 -12.71 -16.53 -12.06
N PHE A 134 -11.63 -15.89 -11.60
CA PHE A 134 -10.26 -16.14 -12.09
C PHE A 134 -9.56 -17.30 -11.38
N GLY A 135 -10.27 -18.03 -10.50
CA GLY A 135 -9.77 -19.24 -9.87
C GLY A 135 -9.08 -19.02 -8.52
N VAL A 136 -9.22 -17.86 -7.91
CA VAL A 136 -8.77 -17.63 -6.52
C VAL A 136 -9.79 -18.24 -5.56
N LYS A 137 -9.34 -19.07 -4.63
CA LYS A 137 -10.16 -19.66 -3.56
C LYS A 137 -10.12 -18.75 -2.34
N THR A 138 -11.27 -18.28 -1.89
CA THR A 138 -11.39 -17.40 -0.72
C THR A 138 -12.06 -18.11 0.42
N GLN A 139 -11.45 -18.05 1.60
CA GLN A 139 -12.03 -18.52 2.85
C GLN A 139 -12.10 -17.36 3.85
N PHE A 140 -13.31 -17.12 4.38
CA PHE A 140 -13.51 -16.10 5.41
C PHE A 140 -13.18 -16.66 6.78
N ILE A 141 -12.50 -15.85 7.60
CA ILE A 141 -12.06 -16.18 8.95
C ILE A 141 -12.70 -15.24 9.97
N SER A 142 -13.03 -15.79 11.14
CA SER A 142 -13.49 -14.97 12.27
C SER A 142 -12.40 -14.00 12.72
N PRO A 143 -12.74 -12.74 13.04
CA PRO A 143 -11.78 -11.82 13.66
C PRO A 143 -11.20 -12.35 14.98
N SER A 144 -11.92 -13.24 15.67
CA SER A 144 -11.51 -13.84 16.95
C SER A 144 -10.83 -15.21 16.81
N ILE A 145 -10.40 -15.61 15.60
CA ILE A 145 -9.89 -16.97 15.34
C ILE A 145 -8.60 -17.30 16.11
N GLY A 146 -7.78 -16.31 16.46
CA GLY A 146 -6.57 -16.57 17.22
C GLY A 146 -5.59 -17.51 16.51
N ARG A 147 -4.97 -18.44 17.28
CA ARG A 147 -3.96 -19.39 16.76
C ARG A 147 -4.52 -20.43 15.81
N GLU A 148 -5.82 -20.70 15.87
CA GLU A 148 -6.51 -21.66 14.99
C GLU A 148 -6.46 -21.25 13.51
N ILE A 149 -6.05 -20.02 13.19
CA ILE A 149 -5.80 -19.60 11.81
C ILE A 149 -4.80 -20.53 11.10
N SER A 150 -3.83 -21.10 11.84
CA SER A 150 -2.84 -22.06 11.30
C SER A 150 -3.48 -23.30 10.68
N ASP A 151 -4.63 -23.76 11.20
CA ASP A 151 -5.33 -24.94 10.71
C ASP A 151 -6.03 -24.72 9.36
N LEU A 152 -6.25 -23.45 9.01
CA LEU A 152 -6.88 -23.03 7.74
C LEU A 152 -5.87 -22.75 6.62
N ILE A 153 -4.59 -22.68 6.96
CA ILE A 153 -3.51 -22.40 6.01
C ILE A 153 -3.14 -23.71 5.29
N VAL A 154 -3.21 -23.67 3.96
CA VAL A 154 -2.86 -24.76 3.06
C VAL A 154 -1.68 -24.35 2.16
N PRO A 155 -1.00 -25.27 1.45
CA PRO A 155 0.15 -24.95 0.58
C PRO A 155 -0.16 -23.90 -0.49
N GLU A 156 -1.40 -23.82 -0.94
CA GLU A 156 -1.90 -22.84 -1.92
C GLU A 156 -2.20 -21.47 -1.31
N THR A 157 -2.14 -21.32 0.02
CA THR A 157 -2.37 -20.03 0.69
C THR A 157 -1.25 -19.06 0.35
N LYS A 158 -1.59 -17.97 -0.30
CA LYS A 158 -0.66 -16.92 -0.75
C LYS A 158 -0.87 -15.59 -0.03
N LEU A 159 -2.08 -15.37 0.48
CA LEU A 159 -2.44 -14.09 1.06
C LEU A 159 -3.40 -14.25 2.24
N VAL A 160 -3.15 -13.46 3.28
CA VAL A 160 -4.10 -13.21 4.37
C VAL A 160 -4.44 -11.72 4.36
N TYR A 161 -5.75 -11.42 4.20
CA TYR A 161 -6.27 -10.06 4.26
C TYR A 161 -6.94 -9.84 5.61
N LEU A 162 -6.37 -8.93 6.38
CA LEU A 162 -6.86 -8.52 7.69
C LEU A 162 -7.42 -7.10 7.61
N GLU A 163 -8.46 -6.83 8.38
CA GLU A 163 -8.99 -5.50 8.63
C GLU A 163 -9.39 -5.38 10.10
N ALA A 164 -8.92 -4.36 10.77
CA ALA A 164 -9.31 -4.08 12.15
C ALA A 164 -9.28 -2.57 12.46
N PRO A 165 -10.29 -2.08 13.23
CA PRO A 165 -11.53 -2.78 13.58
C PRO A 165 -12.32 -3.25 12.36
N SER A 166 -13.07 -4.34 12.48
CA SER A 166 -13.97 -4.82 11.42
C SER A 166 -14.99 -3.76 11.05
N SER A 167 -15.29 -3.59 9.75
CA SER A 167 -16.12 -2.48 9.24
C SER A 167 -17.51 -2.39 9.83
N ASN A 168 -18.12 -3.52 10.22
CA ASN A 168 -19.51 -3.54 10.71
C ASN A 168 -19.65 -3.90 12.18
N THR A 169 -18.74 -4.72 12.71
CA THR A 169 -18.83 -5.28 14.06
C THR A 169 -17.83 -4.67 15.03
N PHE A 170 -16.84 -3.92 14.51
CA PHE A 170 -15.78 -3.24 15.25
C PHE A 170 -14.91 -4.18 16.11
N GLU A 171 -14.87 -5.45 15.77
CA GLU A 171 -13.98 -6.41 16.41
C GLU A 171 -12.52 -6.12 16.09
N ILE A 172 -11.67 -6.31 17.09
CA ILE A 172 -10.22 -6.13 16.99
C ILE A 172 -9.56 -7.46 17.33
N PRO A 173 -8.94 -8.15 16.35
CA PRO A 173 -8.20 -9.37 16.60
C PRO A 173 -6.87 -9.09 17.32
N ASP A 174 -6.31 -10.11 17.95
CA ASP A 174 -4.92 -10.07 18.41
C ASP A 174 -3.98 -10.26 17.20
N ILE A 175 -3.50 -9.15 16.68
CA ILE A 175 -2.69 -9.10 15.45
C ILE A 175 -1.37 -9.86 15.62
N ASP A 176 -0.71 -9.73 16.78
CA ASP A 176 0.58 -10.37 17.03
C ASP A 176 0.43 -11.90 17.03
N ILE A 177 -0.62 -12.42 17.65
CA ILE A 177 -0.92 -13.87 17.64
C ILE A 177 -1.22 -14.36 16.23
N LEU A 178 -2.01 -13.60 15.44
CA LEU A 178 -2.31 -13.99 14.06
C LEU A 178 -1.04 -14.03 13.22
N VAL A 179 -0.23 -12.96 13.27
CA VAL A 179 1.01 -12.88 12.49
C VAL A 179 1.97 -14.00 12.87
N GLU A 180 2.21 -14.23 14.17
CA GLU A 180 3.05 -15.35 14.65
C GLU A 180 2.57 -16.69 14.06
N SER A 181 1.29 -17.00 14.23
CA SER A 181 0.70 -18.26 13.76
C SER A 181 0.80 -18.45 12.24
N ILE A 182 0.58 -17.35 11.46
CA ILE A 182 0.71 -17.38 10.00
C ILE A 182 2.18 -17.62 9.61
N ARG A 183 3.14 -16.93 10.26
CA ARG A 183 4.57 -17.06 9.94
C ARG A 183 5.10 -18.45 10.27
N ASP A 184 4.74 -19.01 11.43
CA ASP A 184 5.13 -20.36 11.82
C ASP A 184 4.60 -21.39 10.81
N LYS A 185 3.33 -21.28 10.41
CA LYS A 185 2.74 -22.20 9.44
C LYS A 185 3.33 -22.02 8.04
N SER A 186 3.61 -20.79 7.63
CA SER A 186 4.29 -20.45 6.38
C SER A 186 5.67 -21.12 6.31
N GLN A 187 6.42 -21.09 7.41
CA GLN A 187 7.72 -21.74 7.52
C GLN A 187 7.61 -23.28 7.49
N GLU A 188 6.64 -23.85 8.24
CA GLU A 188 6.36 -25.29 8.24
C GLU A 188 6.07 -25.83 6.83
N LEU A 189 5.25 -25.12 6.07
CA LEU A 189 4.85 -25.51 4.71
C LEU A 189 5.88 -25.14 3.63
N GLY A 190 6.89 -24.34 3.95
CA GLY A 190 7.86 -23.83 2.98
C GLY A 190 7.19 -22.94 1.91
N THR A 191 6.06 -22.32 2.22
CA THR A 191 5.33 -21.41 1.33
C THR A 191 5.44 -19.98 1.81
N GLU A 192 5.43 -19.04 0.88
CA GLU A 192 5.44 -17.63 1.21
C GLU A 192 4.01 -17.08 1.28
N ILE A 193 3.63 -16.52 2.42
CA ILE A 193 2.31 -15.93 2.65
C ILE A 193 2.47 -14.44 2.91
N VAL A 194 1.81 -13.62 2.09
CA VAL A 194 1.75 -12.17 2.26
C VAL A 194 0.61 -11.81 3.19
N ILE A 195 0.89 -11.03 4.22
CA ILE A 195 -0.11 -10.52 5.16
C ILE A 195 -0.38 -9.06 4.82
N THR A 196 -1.62 -8.77 4.44
CA THR A 196 -2.12 -7.42 4.18
C THR A 196 -3.04 -6.96 5.30
N PHE A 197 -3.01 -5.67 5.60
CA PHE A 197 -3.84 -5.11 6.67
C PHE A 197 -4.47 -3.79 6.20
N ASP A 198 -5.78 -3.74 6.18
CA ASP A 198 -6.50 -2.48 5.99
C ASP A 198 -6.55 -1.71 7.32
N ASN A 199 -5.78 -0.63 7.36
CA ASN A 199 -5.57 0.24 8.52
C ASN A 199 -6.40 1.53 8.43
N THR A 200 -7.45 1.55 7.63
CA THR A 200 -8.23 2.77 7.37
C THR A 200 -8.79 3.40 8.65
N TRP A 201 -9.17 2.60 9.64
CA TRP A 201 -9.72 3.08 10.90
C TRP A 201 -8.69 3.75 11.82
N ALA A 202 -7.53 3.13 12.02
CA ALA A 202 -6.52 3.62 12.93
C ALA A 202 -5.54 4.59 12.25
N GLY A 203 -5.19 4.33 10.99
CA GLY A 203 -4.17 5.08 10.27
C GLY A 203 -2.78 4.96 10.93
N PRO A 204 -1.76 5.59 10.34
CA PRO A 204 -0.37 5.38 10.74
C PRO A 204 -0.01 6.01 12.10
N LEU A 205 -0.92 6.78 12.70
CA LEU A 205 -0.66 7.45 13.98
C LEU A 205 -1.04 6.61 15.19
N TYR A 206 -2.08 5.78 15.07
CA TYR A 206 -2.61 4.98 16.17
C TYR A 206 -2.22 3.51 16.11
N PHE A 207 -1.98 3.00 14.91
CA PHE A 207 -1.48 1.63 14.69
C PHE A 207 -0.55 1.59 13.48
N ARG A 208 0.57 0.89 13.61
CA ARG A 208 1.60 0.74 12.57
C ARG A 208 1.79 -0.72 12.22
N PRO A 209 0.98 -1.27 11.32
CA PRO A 209 0.93 -2.70 11.03
C PRO A 209 2.29 -3.31 10.67
N LEU A 210 3.14 -2.58 9.94
CA LEU A 210 4.46 -3.06 9.51
C LEU A 210 5.39 -3.36 10.70
N GLU A 211 5.23 -2.66 11.83
CA GLU A 211 6.00 -2.91 13.06
C GLU A 211 5.57 -4.22 13.75
N HIS A 212 4.39 -4.76 13.39
CA HIS A 212 3.83 -6.02 13.88
C HIS A 212 4.02 -7.19 12.90
N GLY A 213 4.90 -7.08 11.90
CA GLY A 213 5.21 -8.14 10.96
C GLY A 213 4.22 -8.31 9.80
N ILE A 214 3.31 -7.35 9.60
CA ILE A 214 2.49 -7.22 8.40
C ILE A 214 3.37 -6.81 7.21
N ASP A 215 3.11 -7.32 6.03
CA ASP A 215 3.90 -7.03 4.83
C ASP A 215 3.41 -5.79 4.09
N ILE A 216 2.11 -5.53 4.12
CA ILE A 216 1.45 -4.44 3.39
C ILE A 216 0.38 -3.80 4.26
N GLU A 217 0.48 -2.49 4.45
CA GLU A 217 -0.58 -1.67 5.02
C GLU A 217 -1.37 -1.01 3.89
N ILE A 218 -2.69 -1.10 3.96
CA ILE A 218 -3.63 -0.47 3.03
C ILE A 218 -4.39 0.62 3.78
N LEU A 219 -4.56 1.78 3.16
CA LEU A 219 -5.33 2.88 3.74
C LEU A 219 -6.25 3.51 2.69
N SER A 220 -7.54 3.60 3.00
CA SER A 220 -8.42 4.51 2.28
C SER A 220 -8.17 5.95 2.75
N ALA A 221 -7.17 6.58 2.13
CA ALA A 221 -6.74 7.94 2.46
C ALA A 221 -7.86 9.00 2.26
N THR A 222 -8.90 8.65 1.51
CA THR A 222 -10.19 9.39 1.38
C THR A 222 -10.75 9.85 2.73
N LYS A 223 -10.50 9.09 3.81
CA LYS A 223 -11.01 9.36 5.15
C LYS A 223 -10.10 10.37 5.88
N TYR A 224 -9.16 9.88 6.67
CA TYR A 224 -8.43 10.74 7.62
C TYR A 224 -7.27 11.54 7.02
N VAL A 225 -6.67 11.08 5.91
CA VAL A 225 -5.59 11.82 5.24
C VAL A 225 -6.17 13.02 4.48
N VAL A 226 -7.20 12.81 3.68
CA VAL A 226 -7.94 13.89 2.98
C VAL A 226 -8.72 14.74 4.00
N GLY A 227 -9.49 14.11 4.89
CA GLY A 227 -10.13 14.72 6.05
C GLY A 227 -11.35 15.62 5.77
N HIS A 228 -11.65 15.96 4.54
CA HIS A 228 -12.63 16.98 4.17
C HIS A 228 -13.77 16.46 3.27
N SER A 229 -13.82 15.18 2.96
CA SER A 229 -14.83 14.54 2.10
C SER A 229 -14.92 15.12 0.68
N ASP A 230 -13.84 15.67 0.16
CA ASP A 230 -13.76 16.37 -1.12
C ASP A 230 -12.85 15.70 -2.16
N ALA A 231 -12.13 14.65 -1.77
CA ALA A 231 -11.27 13.89 -2.67
C ALA A 231 -11.28 12.39 -2.37
N MET A 232 -11.01 11.59 -3.39
CA MET A 232 -10.82 10.14 -3.29
C MET A 232 -9.32 9.82 -3.39
N LEU A 233 -8.83 8.98 -2.48
CA LEU A 233 -7.42 8.62 -2.44
C LEU A 233 -7.24 7.26 -1.73
N GLY A 234 -6.30 6.43 -2.22
CA GLY A 234 -5.82 5.25 -1.54
C GLY A 234 -4.30 5.28 -1.39
N LEU A 235 -3.80 4.66 -0.34
CA LEU A 235 -2.37 4.52 -0.09
C LEU A 235 -2.07 3.05 0.27
N VAL A 236 -0.94 2.57 -0.22
CA VAL A 236 -0.41 1.23 0.09
C VAL A 236 1.02 1.41 0.58
N ALA A 237 1.30 1.07 1.83
CA ALA A 237 2.64 1.07 2.39
C ALA A 237 3.19 -0.36 2.38
N CYS A 238 4.42 -0.54 1.89
CA CYS A 238 5.02 -1.84 1.61
C CYS A 238 6.34 -2.04 2.35
N THR A 239 6.61 -3.29 2.72
CA THR A 239 7.97 -3.73 3.03
C THR A 239 8.83 -3.76 1.75
N GLU A 240 10.15 -3.84 1.89
CA GLU A 240 11.07 -3.98 0.76
C GLU A 240 10.74 -5.19 -0.13
N LYS A 241 10.33 -6.29 0.51
CA LYS A 241 9.95 -7.54 -0.13
C LYS A 241 8.72 -7.42 -1.05
N THR A 242 7.74 -6.61 -0.69
CA THR A 242 6.44 -6.54 -1.38
C THR A 242 6.30 -5.36 -2.33
N TYR A 243 7.10 -4.30 -2.15
CA TYR A 243 6.95 -3.05 -2.90
C TYR A 243 6.98 -3.23 -4.41
N GLN A 244 7.94 -4.01 -4.94
CA GLN A 244 8.11 -4.20 -6.38
C GLN A 244 6.85 -4.80 -7.03
N SER A 245 6.28 -5.83 -6.40
CA SER A 245 5.07 -6.51 -6.89
C SER A 245 3.87 -5.58 -6.89
N VAL A 246 3.66 -4.84 -5.79
CA VAL A 246 2.57 -3.86 -5.68
C VAL A 246 2.73 -2.72 -6.69
N LYS A 247 3.95 -2.18 -6.86
CA LYS A 247 4.21 -1.11 -7.83
C LYS A 247 3.99 -1.58 -9.28
N ASN A 248 4.40 -2.80 -9.60
CA ASN A 248 4.13 -3.41 -10.91
C ASN A 248 2.63 -3.66 -11.13
N SER A 249 1.90 -4.12 -10.12
CA SER A 249 0.45 -4.27 -10.16
C SER A 249 -0.24 -2.95 -10.48
N SER A 250 0.11 -1.87 -9.75
CA SER A 250 -0.38 -0.51 -10.00
C SER A 250 -0.11 -0.05 -11.44
N LYS A 251 1.15 -0.20 -11.89
CA LYS A 251 1.59 0.22 -13.22
C LYS A 251 0.85 -0.53 -14.34
N ASN A 252 0.75 -1.85 -14.22
CA ASN A 252 0.18 -2.71 -15.27
C ASN A 252 -1.34 -2.57 -15.36
N GLN A 253 -2.02 -2.32 -14.25
CA GLN A 253 -3.46 -2.05 -14.21
C GLN A 253 -3.81 -0.59 -14.53
N GLY A 254 -2.81 0.29 -14.70
CA GLY A 254 -3.02 1.71 -14.95
C GLY A 254 -3.60 2.47 -13.75
N ILE A 255 -3.46 1.92 -12.56
CA ILE A 255 -3.99 2.49 -11.32
C ILE A 255 -2.96 3.47 -10.74
N SER A 256 -3.29 4.74 -10.74
CA SER A 256 -2.49 5.80 -10.11
C SER A 256 -3.43 6.86 -9.53
N ALA A 257 -2.96 7.62 -8.54
CA ALA A 257 -3.75 8.73 -8.04
C ALA A 257 -3.80 9.86 -9.09
N GLU A 258 -4.93 10.52 -9.27
CA GLU A 258 -5.05 11.65 -10.18
C GLU A 258 -4.20 12.83 -9.72
N GLN A 259 -3.67 13.60 -10.70
CA GLN A 259 -2.81 14.75 -10.40
C GLN A 259 -3.57 15.89 -9.71
N ILE A 260 -4.87 16.04 -9.96
CA ILE A 260 -5.69 17.11 -9.38
C ILE A 260 -5.99 16.84 -7.90
N GLY A 261 -6.38 15.62 -7.54
CA GLY A 261 -6.65 15.25 -6.14
C GLY A 261 -5.42 15.35 -5.22
N ARG A 262 -4.22 15.25 -5.77
CA ARG A 262 -2.95 15.36 -5.04
C ARG A 262 -2.53 16.78 -4.69
N ALA A 263 -3.07 17.78 -5.38
CA ALA A 263 -2.72 19.19 -5.15
C ALA A 263 -3.38 19.77 -3.88
N HIS A 264 -4.28 19.03 -3.26
CA HIS A 264 -5.06 19.45 -2.10
C HIS A 264 -4.72 18.70 -0.79
N VAL A 265 -3.76 17.78 -0.82
CA VAL A 265 -3.32 17.01 0.37
C VAL A 265 -2.01 17.54 0.92
#